data_b4b80453ce1526509f75ec5994debd1f
#
_entry.id   b4b80453ce1526509f75ec5994debd1f
#
_cell.length_a   1.000
_cell.length_b   1.000
_cell.length_c   1.000
_cell.angle_alpha   90.00
_cell.angle_beta   90.00
_cell.angle_gamma   90.00
#
_symmetry.space_group_name_H-M   'P 1'
#
loop_
_entity.id
_entity.type
_entity.pdbx_description
1 polymer ?
#
loop_
_entity_poly.entity_id
_entity_poly.type
_entity_poly.pdbx_seq_one_letter_code
_entity_poly.pdbx_strand_id
1 'polypeptide(L)'
;RQMCIRDRFNVTKDALQNAVDLDIQTHDDDRHTDCITMLAYLGAKYGGDFTKYKYGDMTDFADKIKNGETVENLTKDMKYFNYYSQAYGAALSGIVGDYEKETSNGTEKDYGLCWFSPIAKSFPYSCYDDFGAVRTYGYTRPHLGHDLMAAVGTPVVAVESGTVEIMGWNRYGGWRIGIRSADKKRYWYYAHLRQNRPFAENLKEGDKVCAGDVIGYVGRTGYSDTENTNGITESHLHLGLELVFDESQKESNNEIWIDVGAITSVVEQNQSEVVRNNETKEFSRKYKFTIDNIMLL
;
A
#
# COMPACT_ATOMS: atom_id res chain seq x y z
N ARG A 1 -3.35 -25.60 -13.45
CA ARG A 1 -4.02 -24.34 -13.80
C ARG A 1 -3.47 -23.29 -12.83
N GLN A 2 -2.48 -22.53 -13.28
CA GLN A 2 -2.14 -21.26 -12.64
C GLN A 2 -3.40 -20.41 -12.71
N MET A 3 -4.03 -20.16 -11.54
CA MET A 3 -5.00 -19.08 -11.45
C MET A 3 -4.17 -17.81 -11.58
N CYS A 4 -4.31 -17.12 -12.70
CA CYS A 4 -3.86 -15.74 -12.82
C CYS A 4 -4.59 -14.97 -11.74
N ILE A 5 -3.88 -14.60 -10.67
CA ILE A 5 -4.35 -13.61 -9.69
C ILE A 5 -4.25 -12.22 -10.37
N ARG A 6 -4.82 -12.12 -11.56
CA ARG A 6 -5.14 -10.85 -12.22
C ARG A 6 -6.42 -10.25 -11.66
N ASP A 7 -7.00 -10.93 -10.69
CA ASP A 7 -8.33 -10.65 -10.24
C ASP A 7 -8.31 -10.27 -8.77
N ARG A 8 -8.31 -8.97 -8.56
CA ARG A 8 -8.93 -8.33 -7.41
C ARG A 8 -8.44 -8.88 -6.06
N PHE A 9 -7.68 -8.07 -5.38
CA PHE A 9 -7.67 -8.12 -3.93
C PHE A 9 -9.14 -7.93 -3.48
N ASN A 10 -9.84 -9.04 -3.28
CA ASN A 10 -11.31 -9.07 -3.11
C ASN A 10 -11.78 -8.64 -1.73
N VAL A 11 -10.87 -8.23 -0.85
CA VAL A 11 -11.20 -7.74 0.48
C VAL A 11 -11.85 -6.37 0.35
N THR A 12 -13.07 -6.22 0.85
CA THR A 12 -13.75 -4.92 0.86
C THR A 12 -13.09 -3.97 1.86
N LYS A 13 -13.26 -2.67 1.64
CA LYS A 13 -12.79 -1.62 2.57
C LYS A 13 -13.25 -1.92 4.01
N ASP A 14 -14.54 -2.21 4.19
CA ASP A 14 -15.12 -2.43 5.53
C ASP A 14 -14.51 -3.67 6.22
N ALA A 15 -14.28 -4.74 5.46
CA ALA A 15 -13.66 -5.95 6.01
C ALA A 15 -12.20 -5.69 6.41
N LEU A 16 -11.43 -4.96 5.58
CA LEU A 16 -10.04 -4.62 5.88
C LEU A 16 -9.96 -3.65 7.06
N GLN A 17 -10.78 -2.59 7.07
CA GLN A 17 -10.82 -1.62 8.17
C GLN A 17 -11.13 -2.30 9.50
N ASN A 18 -12.21 -3.08 9.54
CA ASN A 18 -12.61 -3.76 10.77
C ASN A 18 -11.57 -4.78 11.25
N ALA A 19 -10.87 -5.47 10.34
CA ALA A 19 -9.79 -6.39 10.71
C ALA A 19 -8.60 -5.63 11.31
N VAL A 20 -8.19 -4.53 10.72
CA VAL A 20 -7.12 -3.66 11.23
C VAL A 20 -7.50 -3.07 12.58
N ASP A 21 -8.73 -2.55 12.72
CA ASP A 21 -9.19 -1.95 13.97
C ASP A 21 -9.26 -2.98 15.10
N LEU A 22 -9.75 -4.19 14.81
CA LEU A 22 -9.87 -5.26 15.80
C LEU A 22 -8.49 -5.80 16.22
N ASP A 23 -7.56 -5.95 15.27
CA ASP A 23 -6.16 -6.30 15.52
C ASP A 23 -5.54 -5.29 16.51
N ILE A 24 -5.62 -3.99 16.21
CA ILE A 24 -5.07 -2.93 17.06
C ILE A 24 -5.75 -2.89 18.45
N GLN A 25 -7.08 -3.01 18.49
CA GLN A 25 -7.84 -2.95 19.75
C GLN A 25 -7.56 -4.12 20.69
N THR A 26 -7.23 -5.28 20.15
CA THR A 26 -7.01 -6.51 20.92
C THR A 26 -5.55 -6.88 21.10
N HIS A 27 -4.63 -6.03 20.67
CA HIS A 27 -3.18 -6.31 20.70
C HIS A 27 -2.68 -6.71 22.09
N ASP A 28 -3.14 -6.04 23.14
CA ASP A 28 -2.72 -6.29 24.52
C ASP A 28 -3.47 -7.46 25.19
N ASP A 29 -4.42 -8.10 24.50
CA ASP A 29 -5.11 -9.28 25.02
C ASP A 29 -4.16 -10.49 25.07
N ASP A 30 -4.27 -11.34 26.10
CA ASP A 30 -3.48 -12.56 26.25
C ASP A 30 -3.52 -13.49 25.01
N ARG A 31 -4.61 -13.40 24.25
CA ARG A 31 -4.85 -14.15 23.02
C ARG A 31 -5.39 -13.20 21.95
N HIS A 32 -4.48 -12.64 21.23
CA HIS A 32 -4.71 -11.73 20.11
C HIS A 32 -4.78 -12.47 18.78
N THR A 33 -5.50 -11.93 17.82
CA THR A 33 -5.58 -12.44 16.44
C THR A 33 -5.30 -11.31 15.46
N ASP A 34 -4.26 -11.45 14.67
CA ASP A 34 -3.88 -10.46 13.68
C ASP A 34 -4.89 -10.33 12.52
N CYS A 35 -4.90 -9.17 11.86
CA CYS A 35 -5.83 -8.84 10.79
C CYS A 35 -5.74 -9.80 9.59
N ILE A 36 -4.54 -10.30 9.25
CA ILE A 36 -4.34 -11.23 8.14
C ILE A 36 -5.01 -12.55 8.42
N THR A 37 -4.87 -13.08 9.63
CA THR A 37 -5.50 -14.33 10.08
C THR A 37 -7.03 -14.22 10.06
N MET A 38 -7.59 -13.09 10.55
CA MET A 38 -9.03 -12.84 10.49
C MET A 38 -9.54 -12.79 9.04
N LEU A 39 -8.86 -12.06 8.17
CA LEU A 39 -9.22 -11.97 6.76
C LEU A 39 -9.10 -13.33 6.05
N ALA A 40 -8.06 -14.11 6.36
CA ALA A 40 -7.87 -15.45 5.79
C ALA A 40 -8.99 -16.41 6.17
N TYR A 41 -9.41 -16.37 7.45
CA TYR A 41 -10.59 -17.12 7.92
C TYR A 41 -11.85 -16.74 7.14
N LEU A 42 -12.11 -15.45 6.99
CA LEU A 42 -13.27 -14.95 6.25
C LEU A 42 -13.16 -15.26 4.75
N GLY A 43 -11.99 -15.12 4.16
CA GLY A 43 -11.75 -15.53 2.77
C GLY A 43 -12.08 -16.99 2.53
N ALA A 44 -11.63 -17.88 3.44
CA ALA A 44 -11.95 -19.30 3.38
C ALA A 44 -13.45 -19.59 3.61
N LYS A 45 -14.08 -18.87 4.56
CA LYS A 45 -15.51 -19.00 4.88
C LYS A 45 -16.40 -18.58 3.72
N TYR A 46 -16.06 -17.52 3.03
CA TYR A 46 -16.86 -16.94 1.94
C TYR A 46 -16.47 -17.46 0.54
N GLY A 47 -15.39 -18.25 0.43
CA GLY A 47 -14.84 -18.67 -0.86
C GLY A 47 -14.23 -17.49 -1.65
N GLY A 48 -13.71 -16.48 -0.96
CA GLY A 48 -13.13 -15.26 -1.54
C GLY A 48 -14.13 -14.17 -1.90
N ASP A 49 -15.43 -14.39 -1.67
CA ASP A 49 -16.48 -13.43 -2.01
C ASP A 49 -16.85 -12.55 -0.80
N PHE A 50 -16.11 -11.44 -0.62
CA PHE A 50 -16.33 -10.48 0.46
C PHE A 50 -17.58 -9.60 0.30
N THR A 51 -18.37 -9.76 -0.77
CA THR A 51 -19.72 -9.18 -0.81
C THR A 51 -20.62 -9.80 0.26
N LYS A 52 -20.26 -10.99 0.77
CA LYS A 52 -20.93 -11.71 1.86
C LYS A 52 -20.45 -11.31 3.26
N TYR A 53 -19.50 -10.37 3.34
CA TYR A 53 -18.90 -9.98 4.61
C TYR A 53 -19.95 -9.58 5.66
N LYS A 54 -19.76 -10.08 6.88
CA LYS A 54 -20.50 -9.70 8.08
C LYS A 54 -19.52 -9.50 9.22
N TYR A 55 -19.61 -8.34 9.86
CA TYR A 55 -18.75 -8.01 11.00
C TYR A 55 -18.83 -9.06 12.13
N GLY A 56 -20.05 -9.58 12.42
CA GLY A 56 -20.25 -10.65 13.41
C GLY A 56 -19.45 -11.93 13.13
N ASP A 57 -19.20 -12.27 11.86
CA ASP A 57 -18.39 -13.45 11.53
C ASP A 57 -16.91 -13.26 11.90
N MET A 58 -16.42 -12.03 11.86
CA MET A 58 -15.06 -11.67 12.27
C MET A 58 -14.94 -11.66 13.79
N THR A 59 -15.85 -10.96 14.49
CA THR A 59 -15.83 -10.89 15.95
C THR A 59 -16.06 -12.26 16.58
N ASP A 60 -16.96 -13.08 16.06
CA ASP A 60 -17.17 -14.46 16.52
C ASP A 60 -15.89 -15.32 16.42
N PHE A 61 -15.09 -15.11 15.37
CA PHE A 61 -13.80 -15.80 15.23
C PHE A 61 -12.78 -15.29 16.27
N ALA A 62 -12.63 -13.99 16.41
CA ALA A 62 -11.74 -13.39 17.39
C ALA A 62 -12.12 -13.77 18.83
N ASP A 63 -13.41 -13.75 19.17
CA ASP A 63 -13.93 -14.12 20.48
C ASP A 63 -13.67 -15.61 20.81
N LYS A 64 -13.75 -16.51 19.85
CA LYS A 64 -13.38 -17.91 20.05
C LYS A 64 -11.92 -18.08 20.39
N ILE A 65 -11.02 -17.36 19.69
CA ILE A 65 -9.58 -17.36 20.00
C ILE A 65 -9.35 -16.80 21.41
N LYS A 66 -9.96 -15.67 21.75
CA LYS A 66 -9.87 -15.06 23.08
C LYS A 66 -10.34 -16.01 24.17
N ASN A 67 -11.38 -16.82 23.92
CA ASN A 67 -11.94 -17.80 24.83
C ASN A 67 -11.21 -19.16 24.85
N GLY A 68 -10.09 -19.27 24.15
CA GLY A 68 -9.19 -20.45 24.26
C GLY A 68 -9.16 -21.39 23.08
N GLU A 69 -9.96 -21.16 22.04
CA GLU A 69 -9.82 -21.91 20.80
C GLU A 69 -8.52 -21.56 20.09
N THR A 70 -8.06 -22.41 19.21
CA THR A 70 -6.88 -22.14 18.39
C THR A 70 -7.28 -21.93 16.92
N VAL A 71 -6.48 -21.12 16.21
CA VAL A 71 -6.66 -20.91 14.76
C VAL A 71 -6.69 -22.25 14.04
N GLU A 72 -5.76 -23.17 14.40
CA GLU A 72 -5.68 -24.51 13.79
C GLU A 72 -7.00 -25.29 13.96
N ASN A 73 -7.57 -25.34 15.17
CA ASN A 73 -8.84 -26.03 15.41
C ASN A 73 -9.99 -25.43 14.62
N LEU A 74 -10.06 -24.08 14.56
CA LEU A 74 -11.15 -23.38 13.88
C LEU A 74 -11.07 -23.49 12.36
N THR A 75 -9.87 -23.75 11.81
CA THR A 75 -9.63 -23.75 10.36
C THR A 75 -9.29 -25.13 9.78
N LYS A 76 -9.17 -26.19 10.60
CA LYS A 76 -8.75 -27.53 10.18
C LYS A 76 -9.55 -28.11 9.00
N ASP A 77 -10.83 -27.81 8.93
CA ASP A 77 -11.75 -28.29 7.88
C ASP A 77 -11.89 -27.27 6.73
N MET A 78 -11.16 -26.14 6.76
CA MET A 78 -11.23 -25.07 5.77
C MET A 78 -10.15 -25.27 4.69
N LYS A 79 -10.51 -25.92 3.59
CA LYS A 79 -9.62 -26.31 2.49
C LYS A 79 -8.73 -25.16 1.97
N TYR A 80 -9.21 -23.92 1.98
CA TYR A 80 -8.53 -22.79 1.37
C TYR A 80 -7.96 -21.78 2.39
N PHE A 81 -8.00 -22.08 3.70
CA PHE A 81 -7.47 -21.17 4.71
C PHE A 81 -5.99 -20.83 4.48
N ASN A 82 -5.13 -21.84 4.29
CA ASN A 82 -3.72 -21.62 4.04
C ASN A 82 -3.44 -20.81 2.76
N TYR A 83 -4.25 -21.02 1.73
CA TYR A 83 -4.16 -20.23 0.50
C TYR A 83 -4.43 -18.75 0.76
N TYR A 84 -5.54 -18.41 1.45
CA TYR A 84 -5.87 -17.03 1.77
C TYR A 84 -4.88 -16.42 2.77
N SER A 85 -4.39 -17.17 3.74
CA SER A 85 -3.35 -16.73 4.68
C SER A 85 -2.07 -16.31 3.94
N GLN A 86 -1.63 -17.11 2.98
CA GLN A 86 -0.45 -16.78 2.17
C GLN A 86 -0.71 -15.58 1.24
N ALA A 87 -1.86 -15.53 0.58
CA ALA A 87 -2.22 -14.47 -0.35
C ALA A 87 -2.35 -13.11 0.36
N TYR A 88 -3.09 -13.07 1.47
CA TYR A 88 -3.26 -11.83 2.24
C TYR A 88 -2.00 -11.47 3.02
N GLY A 89 -1.23 -12.46 3.48
CA GLY A 89 0.10 -12.23 4.02
C GLY A 89 1.03 -11.56 3.02
N ALA A 90 1.04 -12.02 1.77
CA ALA A 90 1.84 -11.38 0.72
C ALA A 90 1.39 -9.93 0.44
N ALA A 91 0.08 -9.66 0.48
CA ALA A 91 -0.47 -8.33 0.18
C ALA A 91 -0.38 -7.34 1.35
N LEU A 92 -0.48 -7.80 2.61
CA LEU A 92 -0.76 -6.94 3.77
C LEU A 92 0.28 -7.02 4.90
N SER A 93 1.28 -7.93 4.85
CA SER A 93 2.27 -8.05 5.94
C SER A 93 2.93 -6.70 6.24
N GLY A 94 2.88 -6.31 7.52
CA GLY A 94 3.43 -5.04 7.99
C GLY A 94 2.46 -3.86 7.88
N ILE A 95 1.19 -4.07 7.51
CA ILE A 95 0.19 -2.99 7.54
C ILE A 95 -0.10 -2.54 8.99
N VAL A 96 -0.08 -3.48 9.93
CA VAL A 96 -0.18 -3.24 11.38
C VAL A 96 1.07 -3.80 12.05
N GLY A 97 1.57 -3.13 13.09
CA GLY A 97 2.73 -3.56 13.85
C GLY A 97 3.22 -2.52 14.85
N ASP A 98 4.33 -2.86 15.52
CA ASP A 98 5.02 -1.95 16.43
C ASP A 98 5.75 -0.85 15.67
N TYR A 99 5.64 0.37 16.17
CA TYR A 99 6.37 1.52 15.63
C TYR A 99 6.81 2.51 16.71
N GLU A 100 7.81 3.31 16.36
CA GLU A 100 8.21 4.49 17.11
C GLU A 100 7.91 5.75 16.28
N LYS A 101 7.31 6.74 16.90
CA LYS A 101 6.97 8.03 16.29
C LYS A 101 7.49 9.17 17.13
N GLU A 102 8.22 10.10 16.52
CA GLU A 102 8.52 11.39 17.13
C GLU A 102 7.25 12.24 17.14
N THR A 103 7.03 12.92 18.26
CA THR A 103 5.96 13.89 18.45
C THR A 103 6.53 15.19 19.03
N SER A 104 5.69 16.21 19.20
CA SER A 104 6.11 17.44 19.93
C SER A 104 6.52 17.18 21.39
N ASN A 105 6.13 16.04 21.96
CA ASN A 105 6.33 15.68 23.37
C ASN A 105 7.46 14.65 23.58
N GLY A 106 8.09 14.17 22.50
CA GLY A 106 9.14 13.16 22.54
C GLY A 106 8.85 11.98 21.62
N THR A 107 9.53 10.87 21.82
CA THR A 107 9.32 9.62 21.07
C THR A 107 8.28 8.77 21.78
N GLU A 108 7.27 8.33 21.04
CA GLU A 108 6.21 7.43 21.50
C GLU A 108 6.36 6.09 20.78
N LYS A 109 6.22 4.99 21.54
CA LYS A 109 6.11 3.63 21.01
C LYS A 109 4.65 3.20 21.06
N ASP A 110 4.17 2.60 20.00
CA ASP A 110 2.78 2.18 19.90
C ASP A 110 2.65 0.99 18.94
N TYR A 111 1.51 0.32 19.01
CA TYR A 111 1.11 -0.71 18.06
C TYR A 111 -0.06 -0.20 17.22
N GLY A 112 0.03 -0.28 15.90
CA GLY A 112 -1.00 0.26 15.05
C GLY A 112 -0.66 0.25 13.56
N LEU A 113 -1.33 1.13 12.83
CA LEU A 113 -1.21 1.22 11.37
C LEU A 113 0.19 1.75 10.99
N CYS A 114 0.98 0.91 10.35
CA CYS A 114 2.35 1.20 9.92
C CYS A 114 2.44 1.76 8.49
N TRP A 115 1.40 1.59 7.67
CA TRP A 115 1.35 2.13 6.31
C TRP A 115 0.67 3.49 6.30
N PHE A 116 1.07 4.34 5.35
CA PHE A 116 0.61 5.72 5.23
C PHE A 116 -0.18 5.95 3.93
N SER A 117 -1.11 6.92 3.97
CA SER A 117 -1.69 7.49 2.76
C SER A 117 -0.57 7.96 1.82
N PRO A 118 -0.65 7.68 0.51
CA PRO A 118 0.37 8.12 -0.46
C PRO A 118 0.41 9.64 -0.65
N ILE A 119 -0.59 10.37 -0.14
CA ILE A 119 -0.66 11.83 -0.18
C ILE A 119 -0.46 12.39 1.23
N ALA A 120 0.43 13.37 1.36
CA ALA A 120 0.72 14.02 2.64
C ALA A 120 -0.52 14.74 3.23
N LYS A 121 -0.54 14.85 4.56
CA LYS A 121 -1.60 15.53 5.31
C LYS A 121 -1.80 16.97 4.85
N SER A 122 -3.05 17.40 4.83
CA SER A 122 -3.49 18.75 4.43
C SER A 122 -3.41 19.05 2.93
N PHE A 123 -3.16 18.05 2.08
CA PHE A 123 -3.27 18.16 0.63
C PHE A 123 -4.53 17.43 0.17
N PRO A 124 -5.50 18.13 -0.43
CA PRO A 124 -6.73 17.49 -0.89
C PRO A 124 -6.47 16.61 -2.11
N TYR A 125 -7.12 15.47 -2.15
CA TYR A 125 -7.15 14.58 -3.30
C TYR A 125 -8.49 13.82 -3.37
N SER A 126 -8.77 13.21 -4.52
CA SER A 126 -9.87 12.26 -4.70
C SER A 126 -9.36 11.01 -5.39
N CYS A 127 -9.88 9.86 -5.01
CA CYS A 127 -9.52 8.57 -5.59
C CYS A 127 -10.62 8.09 -6.53
N TYR A 128 -10.24 7.55 -7.68
CA TYR A 128 -11.15 6.86 -8.59
C TYR A 128 -10.94 5.36 -8.47
N ASP A 129 -12.04 4.61 -8.35
CA ASP A 129 -12.05 3.14 -8.42
C ASP A 129 -12.01 2.73 -9.90
N ASP A 130 -10.82 2.70 -10.45
CA ASP A 130 -10.58 2.47 -11.88
C ASP A 130 -9.57 1.35 -12.16
N PHE A 131 -9.29 0.50 -11.17
CA PHE A 131 -8.47 -0.70 -11.38
C PHE A 131 -9.07 -1.60 -12.46
N GLY A 132 -8.25 -1.99 -13.42
CA GLY A 132 -8.69 -2.81 -14.56
C GLY A 132 -9.43 -2.04 -15.67
N ALA A 133 -9.70 -0.74 -15.49
CA ALA A 133 -10.29 0.10 -16.53
C ALA A 133 -9.40 0.13 -17.78
N VAL A 134 -10.04 0.24 -18.95
CA VAL A 134 -9.31 0.23 -20.23
C VAL A 134 -8.53 1.52 -20.44
N ARG A 135 -7.25 1.39 -20.76
CA ARG A 135 -6.36 2.47 -21.20
C ARG A 135 -5.94 2.20 -22.65
N THR A 136 -5.91 3.24 -23.48
CA THR A 136 -5.73 3.09 -24.96
C THR A 136 -4.49 3.81 -25.51
N TYR A 137 -3.74 4.58 -24.70
CA TYR A 137 -2.52 5.21 -25.18
C TYR A 137 -1.47 4.15 -25.56
N GLY A 138 -1.01 4.21 -26.82
CA GLY A 138 -0.04 3.26 -27.41
C GLY A 138 -0.66 1.93 -27.78
N TYR A 139 -1.33 1.25 -26.89
CA TYR A 139 -2.08 0.00 -27.09
C TYR A 139 -3.15 -0.16 -26.01
N THR A 140 -4.09 -1.05 -26.25
CA THR A 140 -5.15 -1.35 -25.28
C THR A 140 -4.60 -2.21 -24.14
N ARG A 141 -4.73 -1.72 -22.90
CA ARG A 141 -4.26 -2.41 -21.68
C ARG A 141 -5.18 -2.13 -20.49
N PRO A 142 -5.21 -3.00 -19.46
CA PRO A 142 -5.89 -2.67 -18.23
C PRO A 142 -5.09 -1.61 -17.44
N HIS A 143 -5.80 -0.83 -16.62
CA HIS A 143 -5.22 0.05 -15.63
C HIS A 143 -4.79 -0.78 -14.41
N LEU A 144 -3.50 -0.78 -14.09
CA LEU A 144 -2.92 -1.63 -13.05
C LEU A 144 -2.59 -0.82 -11.78
N GLY A 145 -3.55 -0.04 -11.31
CA GLY A 145 -3.43 0.82 -10.14
C GLY A 145 -4.66 1.70 -9.97
N HIS A 146 -4.54 2.69 -9.10
CA HIS A 146 -5.55 3.73 -8.85
C HIS A 146 -4.97 5.10 -9.16
N ASP A 147 -5.81 5.96 -9.72
CA ASP A 147 -5.48 7.36 -9.98
C ASP A 147 -6.00 8.24 -8.83
N LEU A 148 -5.07 8.84 -8.09
CA LEU A 148 -5.36 9.80 -7.02
C LEU A 148 -5.21 11.21 -7.57
N MET A 149 -6.35 11.86 -7.83
CA MET A 149 -6.40 13.20 -8.42
C MET A 149 -5.99 14.24 -7.39
N ALA A 150 -4.88 14.92 -7.64
CA ALA A 150 -4.32 15.94 -6.77
C ALA A 150 -3.59 17.01 -7.59
N ALA A 151 -3.39 18.19 -7.00
CA ALA A 151 -2.70 19.30 -7.66
C ALA A 151 -1.23 18.97 -7.95
N VAL A 152 -0.69 19.49 -9.06
CA VAL A 152 0.74 19.39 -9.36
C VAL A 152 1.58 19.97 -8.21
N GLY A 153 2.57 19.19 -7.75
CA GLY A 153 3.43 19.57 -6.63
C GLY A 153 2.94 19.13 -5.26
N THR A 154 1.78 18.46 -5.17
CA THR A 154 1.34 17.77 -3.95
C THR A 154 2.39 16.74 -3.54
N PRO A 155 2.86 16.74 -2.27
CA PRO A 155 3.86 15.78 -1.82
C PRO A 155 3.31 14.35 -1.84
N VAL A 156 4.05 13.46 -2.48
CA VAL A 156 3.83 12.00 -2.49
C VAL A 156 4.71 11.38 -1.42
N VAL A 157 4.16 10.50 -0.62
CA VAL A 157 4.89 9.80 0.43
C VAL A 157 4.90 8.29 0.20
N ALA A 158 5.91 7.61 0.75
CA ALA A 158 5.98 6.17 0.72
C ALA A 158 4.82 5.56 1.53
N VAL A 159 4.02 4.68 0.92
CA VAL A 159 2.93 3.96 1.61
C VAL A 159 3.51 3.00 2.64
N GLU A 160 4.51 2.25 2.26
CA GLU A 160 5.21 1.24 3.05
C GLU A 160 6.71 1.55 3.08
N SER A 161 7.36 1.18 4.18
CA SER A 161 8.82 1.25 4.28
C SER A 161 9.48 0.23 3.35
N GLY A 162 10.60 0.62 2.75
CA GLY A 162 11.28 -0.26 1.81
C GLY A 162 12.56 0.34 1.23
N THR A 163 12.97 -0.22 0.11
CA THR A 163 14.13 0.25 -0.65
C THR A 163 13.68 0.83 -1.99
N VAL A 164 14.15 2.00 -2.33
CA VAL A 164 13.95 2.59 -3.66
C VAL A 164 14.65 1.71 -4.69
N GLU A 165 13.87 0.99 -5.48
CA GLU A 165 14.40 0.02 -6.44
C GLU A 165 14.59 0.63 -7.82
N ILE A 166 13.68 1.51 -8.22
CA ILE A 166 13.73 2.20 -9.52
C ILE A 166 13.35 3.67 -9.34
N MET A 167 14.09 4.54 -9.99
CA MET A 167 13.73 5.93 -10.22
C MET A 167 14.01 6.28 -11.67
N GLY A 168 13.09 6.93 -12.37
CA GLY A 168 13.38 7.35 -13.73
C GLY A 168 12.15 7.55 -14.59
N TRP A 169 12.39 7.63 -15.88
CA TRP A 169 11.39 7.86 -16.91
C TRP A 169 10.97 6.57 -17.63
N ASN A 170 9.68 6.44 -17.91
CA ASN A 170 9.22 5.60 -19.00
C ASN A 170 8.07 6.30 -19.78
N ARG A 171 7.81 5.84 -21.01
CA ARG A 171 6.85 6.50 -21.91
C ARG A 171 5.42 6.55 -21.37
N TYR A 172 5.01 5.58 -20.55
CA TYR A 172 3.65 5.48 -20.03
C TYR A 172 3.49 6.20 -18.69
N GLY A 173 4.30 5.84 -17.70
CA GLY A 173 4.26 6.40 -16.34
C GLY A 173 4.92 7.77 -16.20
N GLY A 174 5.69 8.22 -17.19
CA GLY A 174 6.48 9.45 -17.05
C GLY A 174 7.57 9.27 -15.99
N TRP A 175 7.79 10.29 -15.18
CA TRP A 175 8.65 10.19 -14.00
C TRP A 175 7.99 9.27 -12.96
N ARG A 176 8.73 8.28 -12.51
CA ARG A 176 8.22 7.21 -11.62
C ARG A 176 9.21 6.82 -10.54
N ILE A 177 8.70 6.28 -9.45
CA ILE A 177 9.46 5.62 -8.38
C ILE A 177 8.85 4.25 -8.14
N GLY A 178 9.70 3.25 -7.96
CA GLY A 178 9.33 1.92 -7.47
C GLY A 178 10.00 1.65 -6.12
N ILE A 179 9.22 1.24 -5.12
CA ILE A 179 9.71 0.89 -3.79
C ILE A 179 9.42 -0.57 -3.52
N ARG A 180 10.47 -1.33 -3.21
CA ARG A 180 10.39 -2.73 -2.81
C ARG A 180 10.26 -2.82 -1.29
N SER A 181 9.24 -3.53 -0.79
CA SER A 181 9.11 -3.83 0.65
C SER A 181 10.32 -4.56 1.21
N ALA A 182 10.51 -4.48 2.53
CA ALA A 182 11.64 -5.13 3.21
C ALA A 182 11.66 -6.67 3.02
N ASP A 183 10.48 -7.31 3.01
CA ASP A 183 10.33 -8.75 2.75
C ASP A 183 10.38 -9.13 1.26
N LYS A 184 10.57 -8.15 0.37
CA LYS A 184 10.69 -8.25 -1.09
C LYS A 184 9.44 -8.80 -1.81
N LYS A 185 8.30 -8.89 -1.16
CA LYS A 185 7.07 -9.45 -1.72
C LYS A 185 6.18 -8.42 -2.39
N ARG A 186 6.33 -7.13 -2.06
CA ARG A 186 5.53 -6.02 -2.59
C ARG A 186 6.42 -5.03 -3.30
N TYR A 187 5.93 -4.57 -4.45
CA TYR A 187 6.55 -3.49 -5.22
C TYR A 187 5.52 -2.40 -5.43
N TRP A 188 5.70 -1.29 -4.71
CA TRP A 188 4.87 -0.10 -4.83
C TRP A 188 5.33 0.78 -5.97
N TYR A 189 4.43 1.11 -6.87
CA TYR A 189 4.70 1.90 -8.06
C TYR A 189 3.98 3.24 -8.01
N TYR A 190 4.76 4.33 -8.11
CA TYR A 190 4.30 5.71 -8.06
C TYR A 190 4.66 6.38 -9.37
N ALA A 191 3.68 6.84 -10.16
CA ALA A 191 3.92 7.38 -11.49
C ALA A 191 3.24 8.73 -11.72
N HIS A 192 3.49 9.30 -12.90
CA HIS A 192 3.05 10.62 -13.34
C HIS A 192 3.56 11.76 -12.48
N LEU A 193 4.75 11.59 -11.89
CA LEU A 193 5.35 12.63 -11.04
C LEU A 193 5.62 13.92 -11.83
N ARG A 194 5.85 15.03 -11.12
CA ARG A 194 5.96 16.34 -11.73
C ARG A 194 7.18 16.46 -12.65
N GLN A 195 7.08 17.35 -13.60
CA GLN A 195 8.15 17.71 -14.54
C GLN A 195 9.31 18.40 -13.83
N ASN A 196 10.53 18.24 -14.33
CA ASN A 196 11.80 18.88 -13.93
C ASN A 196 12.34 18.47 -12.55
N ARG A 197 11.50 18.33 -11.53
CA ARG A 197 11.89 17.99 -10.15
C ARG A 197 10.89 16.97 -9.58
N PRO A 198 10.88 15.74 -10.14
CA PRO A 198 9.88 14.73 -9.79
C PRO A 198 10.04 14.15 -8.39
N PHE A 199 11.28 14.03 -7.94
CA PHE A 199 11.66 13.29 -6.75
C PHE A 199 11.96 14.22 -5.57
N ALA A 200 11.90 13.67 -4.35
CA ALA A 200 12.41 14.32 -3.16
C ALA A 200 13.91 14.59 -3.30
N GLU A 201 14.38 15.65 -2.65
CA GLU A 201 15.78 16.06 -2.71
C GLU A 201 16.71 14.97 -2.15
N ASN A 202 17.79 14.68 -2.87
CA ASN A 202 18.82 13.68 -2.56
C ASN A 202 18.36 12.21 -2.56
N LEU A 203 17.10 11.91 -2.88
CA LEU A 203 16.63 10.54 -3.00
C LEU A 203 17.23 9.86 -4.24
N LYS A 204 17.70 8.63 -4.11
CA LYS A 204 18.30 7.84 -5.18
C LYS A 204 17.95 6.35 -5.06
N GLU A 205 18.14 5.62 -6.14
CA GLU A 205 18.04 4.17 -6.14
C GLU A 205 19.00 3.54 -5.12
N GLY A 206 18.49 2.53 -4.40
CA GLY A 206 19.17 1.87 -3.30
C GLY A 206 18.93 2.49 -1.93
N ASP A 207 18.38 3.72 -1.84
CA ASP A 207 18.07 4.33 -0.54
C ASP A 207 16.92 3.60 0.15
N LYS A 208 17.04 3.48 1.48
CA LYS A 208 15.93 3.02 2.32
C LYS A 208 15.03 4.21 2.65
N VAL A 209 13.73 3.99 2.57
CA VAL A 209 12.69 4.95 2.94
C VAL A 209 11.78 4.36 4.01
N CYS A 210 11.35 5.19 4.95
CA CYS A 210 10.32 4.82 5.91
C CYS A 210 8.92 5.17 5.36
N ALA A 211 7.93 4.38 5.73
CA ALA A 211 6.53 4.71 5.43
C ALA A 211 6.21 6.13 5.91
N GLY A 212 5.62 6.96 5.04
CA GLY A 212 5.35 8.38 5.29
C GLY A 212 6.47 9.36 4.94
N ASP A 213 7.64 8.91 4.48
CA ASP A 213 8.68 9.80 3.96
C ASP A 213 8.26 10.40 2.62
N VAL A 214 8.56 11.68 2.40
CA VAL A 214 8.32 12.32 1.09
C VAL A 214 9.28 11.73 0.06
N ILE A 215 8.73 11.16 -1.01
CA ILE A 215 9.50 10.51 -2.07
C ILE A 215 9.45 11.27 -3.40
N GLY A 216 8.43 12.09 -3.61
CA GLY A 216 8.24 12.83 -4.84
C GLY A 216 7.03 13.74 -4.81
N TYR A 217 6.59 14.15 -5.99
CA TYR A 217 5.51 15.12 -6.12
C TYR A 217 4.58 14.79 -7.28
N VAL A 218 3.28 14.92 -7.06
CA VAL A 218 2.25 14.74 -8.09
C VAL A 218 2.52 15.63 -9.30
N GLY A 219 2.30 15.08 -10.48
CA GLY A 219 2.46 15.80 -11.74
C GLY A 219 1.48 15.38 -12.83
N ARG A 220 1.94 15.42 -14.07
CA ARG A 220 1.20 15.05 -15.28
C ARG A 220 2.13 14.44 -16.34
N THR A 221 3.32 13.96 -15.92
CA THR A 221 4.30 13.42 -16.86
C THR A 221 3.93 12.05 -17.36
N GLY A 222 4.41 11.68 -18.52
CA GLY A 222 4.13 10.41 -19.20
C GLY A 222 3.36 10.58 -20.49
N TYR A 223 2.92 9.47 -21.06
CA TYR A 223 2.27 9.38 -22.37
C TYR A 223 3.06 10.12 -23.46
N SER A 224 4.38 9.94 -23.44
CA SER A 224 5.32 10.60 -24.37
C SER A 224 6.62 9.79 -24.48
N ASP A 225 7.14 9.67 -25.69
CA ASP A 225 8.48 9.12 -25.94
C ASP A 225 9.59 10.12 -25.56
N THR A 226 9.24 11.41 -25.47
CA THR A 226 10.17 12.44 -25.03
C THR A 226 10.15 12.55 -23.51
N GLU A 227 11.31 12.35 -22.90
CA GLU A 227 11.49 12.47 -21.46
C GLU A 227 11.05 13.84 -20.94
N ASN A 228 10.60 13.88 -19.70
CA ASN A 228 10.20 15.10 -18.99
C ASN A 228 9.04 15.86 -19.64
N THR A 229 8.12 15.17 -20.32
CA THR A 229 6.95 15.75 -20.99
C THR A 229 5.67 15.53 -20.16
N ASN A 230 4.89 16.60 -20.01
CA ASN A 230 3.53 16.56 -19.45
C ASN A 230 2.52 16.11 -20.53
N GLY A 231 2.42 14.81 -20.78
CA GLY A 231 1.52 14.25 -21.79
C GLY A 231 0.11 13.94 -21.27
N ILE A 232 -0.14 14.12 -19.96
CA ILE A 232 -1.41 13.82 -19.29
C ILE A 232 -2.16 15.13 -19.01
N THR A 233 -3.47 15.14 -19.25
CA THR A 233 -4.31 16.32 -19.10
C THR A 233 -4.59 16.64 -17.63
N GLU A 234 -5.05 15.65 -16.87
CA GLU A 234 -5.42 15.81 -15.47
C GLU A 234 -4.28 15.37 -14.54
N SER A 235 -3.94 16.23 -13.56
CA SER A 235 -2.87 15.92 -12.62
C SER A 235 -3.33 14.86 -11.61
N HIS A 236 -2.54 13.80 -11.48
CA HIS A 236 -2.81 12.72 -10.53
C HIS A 236 -1.53 11.96 -10.18
N LEU A 237 -1.58 11.23 -9.08
CA LEU A 237 -0.67 10.15 -8.78
C LEU A 237 -1.29 8.85 -9.25
N HIS A 238 -0.62 8.12 -10.14
CA HIS A 238 -0.92 6.72 -10.37
C HIS A 238 -0.20 5.88 -9.32
N LEU A 239 -0.96 5.12 -8.53
CA LEU A 239 -0.45 4.24 -7.48
C LEU A 239 -0.79 2.79 -7.83
N GLY A 240 0.21 1.94 -7.94
CA GLY A 240 0.04 0.50 -8.15
C GLY A 240 0.77 -0.33 -7.11
N LEU A 241 0.32 -1.56 -6.90
CA LEU A 241 0.97 -2.55 -6.06
C LEU A 241 1.09 -3.87 -6.83
N GLU A 242 2.32 -4.29 -7.05
CA GLU A 242 2.67 -5.60 -7.63
C GLU A 242 3.12 -6.55 -6.53
N LEU A 243 2.60 -7.79 -6.54
CA LEU A 243 3.10 -8.89 -5.73
C LEU A 243 4.19 -9.64 -6.49
N VAL A 244 5.36 -9.75 -5.87
CA VAL A 244 6.54 -10.37 -6.48
C VAL A 244 6.92 -11.61 -5.68
N PHE A 245 6.66 -12.79 -6.24
CA PHE A 245 7.08 -14.08 -5.67
C PHE A 245 8.37 -14.59 -6.28
N ASP A 246 8.69 -14.09 -7.48
CA ASP A 246 9.92 -14.42 -8.22
C ASP A 246 10.33 -13.20 -9.06
N GLU A 247 11.62 -12.86 -9.08
CA GLU A 247 12.14 -11.69 -9.81
C GLU A 247 11.87 -11.75 -11.33
N SER A 248 11.69 -12.93 -11.89
CA SER A 248 11.33 -13.10 -13.31
C SER A 248 9.90 -12.65 -13.65
N GLN A 249 9.05 -12.37 -12.63
CA GLN A 249 7.72 -11.84 -12.85
C GLN A 249 7.74 -10.36 -13.26
N LYS A 250 8.71 -9.62 -12.76
CA LYS A 250 8.83 -8.18 -13.01
C LYS A 250 9.11 -7.89 -14.47
N GLU A 251 8.43 -6.87 -14.99
CA GLU A 251 8.53 -6.45 -16.39
C GLU A 251 8.23 -7.59 -17.39
N SER A 252 7.46 -8.59 -16.97
CA SER A 252 7.05 -9.74 -17.76
C SER A 252 5.54 -9.79 -17.96
N ASN A 253 5.06 -10.77 -18.74
CA ASN A 253 3.62 -11.03 -18.87
C ASN A 253 3.00 -11.72 -17.64
N ASN A 254 3.80 -12.00 -16.61
CA ASN A 254 3.39 -12.71 -15.38
C ASN A 254 3.32 -11.79 -14.14
N GLU A 255 3.32 -10.49 -14.33
CA GLU A 255 3.11 -9.51 -13.26
C GLU A 255 1.77 -9.73 -12.57
N ILE A 256 1.77 -9.59 -11.23
CA ILE A 256 0.59 -9.76 -10.38
C ILE A 256 0.27 -8.43 -9.72
N TRP A 257 -0.47 -7.60 -10.42
CA TRP A 257 -0.98 -6.34 -9.89
C TRP A 257 -2.29 -6.56 -9.14
N ILE A 258 -2.44 -5.95 -7.97
CA ILE A 258 -3.65 -6.03 -7.17
C ILE A 258 -4.35 -4.68 -7.07
N ASP A 259 -5.68 -4.75 -6.88
CA ASP A 259 -6.51 -3.59 -6.60
C ASP A 259 -6.15 -3.02 -5.22
N VAL A 260 -5.66 -1.78 -5.18
CA VAL A 260 -5.24 -1.11 -3.94
C VAL A 260 -6.34 -0.24 -3.32
N GLY A 261 -7.55 -0.20 -3.86
CA GLY A 261 -8.63 0.69 -3.42
C GLY A 261 -9.02 0.50 -1.96
N ALA A 262 -9.16 -0.74 -1.50
CA ALA A 262 -9.42 -1.02 -0.08
C ALA A 262 -8.24 -0.60 0.81
N ILE A 263 -7.00 -0.88 0.38
CA ILE A 263 -5.79 -0.52 1.13
C ILE A 263 -5.66 1.00 1.24
N THR A 264 -5.75 1.72 0.12
CA THR A 264 -5.64 3.20 0.12
C THR A 264 -6.71 3.85 0.98
N SER A 265 -7.94 3.29 0.98
CA SER A 265 -9.04 3.78 1.82
C SER A 265 -8.79 3.58 3.32
N VAL A 266 -8.13 2.48 3.71
CA VAL A 266 -7.80 2.21 5.11
C VAL A 266 -6.63 3.09 5.57
N VAL A 267 -5.58 3.23 4.76
CA VAL A 267 -4.41 4.03 5.14
C VAL A 267 -4.66 5.54 5.06
N GLU A 268 -5.78 5.99 4.49
CA GLU A 268 -6.17 7.41 4.46
C GLU A 268 -6.25 8.05 5.86
N GLN A 269 -6.57 7.27 6.89
CA GLN A 269 -6.57 7.72 8.27
C GLN A 269 -5.15 8.00 8.84
N ASN A 270 -4.09 7.47 8.21
CA ASN A 270 -2.71 7.65 8.62
C ASN A 270 -1.94 8.49 7.59
N GLN A 271 -2.01 9.81 7.74
CA GLN A 271 -1.36 10.76 6.84
C GLN A 271 -0.09 11.35 7.43
N SER A 272 0.97 11.43 6.62
CA SER A 272 2.24 12.03 7.04
C SER A 272 2.16 13.56 7.08
N GLU A 273 2.50 14.15 8.24
CA GLU A 273 2.71 15.59 8.34
C GLU A 273 4.03 16.01 7.71
N VAL A 274 3.99 17.07 6.92
CA VAL A 274 5.18 17.56 6.21
C VAL A 274 5.44 19.02 6.51
N VAL A 275 6.70 19.42 6.41
CA VAL A 275 7.17 20.82 6.50
C VAL A 275 7.76 21.25 5.19
N ARG A 276 7.48 22.50 4.80
CA ARG A 276 8.00 23.09 3.58
C ARG A 276 9.31 23.84 3.86
N ASN A 277 10.34 23.54 3.12
CA ASN A 277 11.54 24.38 3.07
C ASN A 277 11.23 25.66 2.27
N ASN A 278 11.43 26.82 2.87
CA ASN A 278 11.10 28.12 2.24
C ASN A 278 12.05 28.53 1.11
N GLU A 279 13.26 27.98 1.07
CA GLU A 279 14.26 28.27 0.04
C GLU A 279 14.06 27.37 -1.18
N THR A 280 14.05 26.06 -0.99
CA THR A 280 13.95 25.08 -2.06
C THR A 280 12.51 24.86 -2.54
N LYS A 281 11.51 25.22 -1.70
CA LYS A 281 10.07 24.95 -1.88
C LYS A 281 9.71 23.46 -1.83
N GLU A 282 10.64 22.62 -1.43
CA GLU A 282 10.46 21.19 -1.26
C GLU A 282 9.87 20.88 0.12
N PHE A 283 9.33 19.67 0.25
CA PHE A 283 8.74 19.18 1.50
C PHE A 283 9.58 18.04 2.07
N SER A 284 9.63 17.97 3.39
CA SER A 284 10.16 16.84 4.13
C SER A 284 9.17 16.43 5.21
N ARG A 285 9.29 15.20 5.68
CA ARG A 285 8.50 14.71 6.81
C ARG A 285 8.80 15.55 8.06
N LYS A 286 7.74 15.84 8.83
CA LYS A 286 7.84 16.65 10.05
C LYS A 286 8.35 15.86 11.25
N TYR A 287 7.84 14.62 11.44
CA TYR A 287 8.15 13.75 12.55
C TYR A 287 8.70 12.42 12.05
N LYS A 288 9.79 11.94 12.64
CA LYS A 288 10.30 10.61 12.34
C LYS A 288 9.30 9.54 12.72
N PHE A 289 9.34 8.46 11.96
CA PHE A 289 8.59 7.26 12.20
C PHE A 289 9.48 6.09 11.83
N THR A 290 9.59 5.10 12.68
CA THR A 290 10.41 3.91 12.46
C THR A 290 9.63 2.67 12.85
N ILE A 291 9.83 1.60 12.12
CA ILE A 291 9.27 0.29 12.39
C ILE A 291 10.43 -0.60 12.83
N ASP A 292 10.33 -1.21 14.00
CA ASP A 292 11.44 -1.91 14.68
C ASP A 292 12.17 -2.97 13.82
N ASN A 293 11.51 -3.57 12.85
CA ASN A 293 12.07 -4.65 12.02
C ASN A 293 12.76 -4.20 10.72
N ILE A 294 12.79 -2.90 10.39
CA ILE A 294 13.31 -2.42 9.10
C ILE A 294 14.72 -1.82 9.22
N MET A 295 15.16 -1.46 10.42
CA MET A 295 16.54 -1.00 10.62
C MET A 295 17.60 -2.12 10.61
N LEU A 296 17.21 -3.40 10.61
CA LEU A 296 18.11 -4.55 10.71
C LEU A 296 18.35 -5.28 9.37
N LEU A 297 17.79 -4.82 8.27
CA LEU A 297 18.04 -5.33 6.92
C LEU A 297 18.66 -4.23 6.05
#